data_bc6947aa9929e8e236cc3ddf43e3c624
#
_entry.id   bc6947aa9929e8e236cc3ddf43e3c624
#
_cell.length_a   1.000
_cell.length_b   1.000
_cell.length_c   1.000
_cell.angle_alpha   90.00
_cell.angle_beta   90.00
_cell.angle_gamma   90.00
#
_symmetry.space_group_name_H-M   'P 1'
#
loop_
_entity.id
_entity.type
_entity.pdbx_description
1 polymer ?
#
loop_
_entity_poly.entity_id
_entity_poly.type
_entity_poly.pdbx_seq_one_letter_code
_entity_poly.pdbx_strand_id
1 'polypeptide(L)'
;MKAIPLDKSNVKLLGRALVRDDILRRTLSGTGCEFVFTGCRLTLTVGVDADCHNDGKRCNMPRIAVLCDGRIIVKKVVEERAERFDVVSSDAPETHTVRIVKLSEGAFSLAEVSHAEVDDGAVIAPTAEKPLKIEFIGDSITCGYGVDDSNMQSEFSCEAENAMKSYACVAAELLVADYSLFSYSGYGLISGYSADGERNTREILPRRYESCGFSYSSVDGTKLQDIPWDFSAFVPNVVVLNLGTNDNSFCTFHNEAYREFEDEYLSFLRVIRRCNPNAHIICSLGIMLTEPLPYIENAVRRLGDDRVSVFRYTTQDGLLGFGSNWHPSEDTHRRAGEELAAYVRSIL
;
A
#
# COMPACT_ATOMS: atom_id res chain seq x y z
N MET A 1 14.57 31.05 -5.29
CA MET A 1 14.04 29.66 -5.16
C MET A 1 14.52 28.83 -6.31
N LYS A 2 15.02 27.63 -6.07
CA LYS A 2 15.40 26.65 -7.10
C LYS A 2 14.47 25.44 -7.04
N ALA A 3 14.22 24.81 -8.18
CA ALA A 3 13.50 23.54 -8.28
C ALA A 3 14.48 22.38 -8.16
N ILE A 4 14.16 21.39 -7.33
CA ILE A 4 14.94 20.16 -7.17
C ILE A 4 13.98 19.00 -7.51
N PRO A 5 14.28 18.15 -8.51
CA PRO A 5 13.49 16.96 -8.78
C PRO A 5 13.57 15.99 -7.59
N LEU A 6 12.48 15.28 -7.32
CA LEU A 6 12.43 14.26 -6.26
C LEU A 6 12.66 12.88 -6.89
N ASP A 7 13.92 12.51 -7.03
CA ASP A 7 14.36 11.23 -7.60
C ASP A 7 15.21 10.40 -6.61
N LYS A 8 15.65 9.23 -7.03
CA LYS A 8 16.44 8.30 -6.20
C LYS A 8 17.77 8.88 -5.70
N SER A 9 18.27 9.99 -6.27
CA SER A 9 19.55 10.59 -5.88
C SER A 9 19.41 11.47 -4.64
N ASN A 10 18.20 12.00 -4.38
CA ASN A 10 17.96 12.97 -3.33
C ASN A 10 16.83 12.60 -2.37
N VAL A 11 16.04 11.55 -2.67
CA VAL A 11 14.99 11.06 -1.77
C VAL A 11 15.02 9.54 -1.61
N LYS A 12 14.60 9.04 -0.45
CA LYS A 12 14.26 7.63 -0.26
C LYS A 12 12.85 7.38 -0.79
N LEU A 13 12.72 6.47 -1.76
CA LEU A 13 11.42 6.06 -2.28
C LEU A 13 10.72 5.12 -1.30
N LEU A 14 9.41 5.22 -1.19
CA LEU A 14 8.55 4.36 -0.39
C LEU A 14 7.70 3.49 -1.32
N GLY A 15 7.78 2.17 -1.14
CA GLY A 15 7.03 1.20 -1.93
C GLY A 15 7.42 1.19 -3.42
N ARG A 16 6.51 0.70 -4.27
CA ARG A 16 6.70 0.63 -5.73
C ARG A 16 6.41 1.99 -6.39
N ALA A 17 7.10 3.04 -5.95
CA ALA A 17 7.02 4.35 -6.59
C ALA A 17 7.79 4.37 -7.91
N LEU A 18 7.25 5.03 -8.93
CA LEU A 18 7.85 5.12 -10.26
C LEU A 18 8.39 6.53 -10.49
N VAL A 19 9.67 6.64 -10.87
CA VAL A 19 10.27 7.91 -11.31
C VAL A 19 10.53 7.83 -12.82
N ARG A 20 9.93 8.74 -13.58
CA ARG A 20 10.16 8.95 -15.02
C ARG A 20 10.15 10.45 -15.31
N ASP A 21 11.07 10.90 -16.16
CA ASP A 21 11.18 12.31 -16.57
C ASP A 21 11.19 13.28 -15.40
N ASP A 22 11.96 12.94 -14.34
CA ASP A 22 12.08 13.69 -13.08
C ASP A 22 10.75 13.86 -12.30
N ILE A 23 9.69 13.14 -12.67
CA ILE A 23 8.41 13.13 -11.96
C ILE A 23 8.30 11.85 -11.14
N LEU A 24 8.10 12.03 -9.83
CA LEU A 24 7.78 10.96 -8.91
C LEU A 24 6.28 10.66 -8.96
N ARG A 25 5.93 9.48 -9.48
CA ARG A 25 4.55 8.98 -9.52
C ARG A 25 4.31 7.98 -8.41
N ARG A 26 3.33 8.27 -7.59
CA ARG A 26 2.88 7.43 -6.49
C ARG A 26 1.74 6.56 -7.00
N THR A 27 2.05 5.28 -7.12
CA THR A 27 1.21 4.34 -7.86
C THR A 27 0.27 3.56 -6.95
N LEU A 28 0.75 3.05 -5.83
CA LEU A 28 0.02 2.18 -4.90
C LEU A 28 -0.25 2.89 -3.57
N SER A 29 -1.07 2.26 -2.72
CA SER A 29 -1.25 2.66 -1.31
C SER A 29 0.10 2.74 -0.61
N GLY A 30 0.33 3.77 0.18
CA GLY A 30 1.56 3.94 0.94
C GLY A 30 2.80 4.33 0.13
N THR A 31 2.70 4.46 -1.21
CA THR A 31 3.84 4.90 -2.04
C THR A 31 4.13 6.38 -1.87
N GLY A 32 5.40 6.75 -1.99
CA GLY A 32 5.81 8.13 -1.83
C GLY A 32 7.31 8.31 -1.78
N CYS A 33 7.76 9.31 -1.03
CA CYS A 33 9.17 9.51 -0.73
C CYS A 33 9.39 10.13 0.65
N GLU A 34 10.61 9.98 1.15
CA GLU A 34 11.07 10.55 2.41
C GLU A 34 12.47 11.14 2.23
N PHE A 35 12.69 12.32 2.77
CA PHE A 35 13.98 13.02 2.67
C PHE A 35 14.23 13.93 3.86
N VAL A 36 15.49 14.28 4.07
CA VAL A 36 15.93 15.34 4.98
C VAL A 36 16.05 16.62 4.16
N PHE A 37 15.37 17.66 4.62
CA PHE A 37 15.47 19.02 4.08
C PHE A 37 16.25 19.89 5.08
N THR A 38 17.19 20.70 4.59
CA THR A 38 17.86 21.75 5.37
C THR A 38 17.79 23.06 4.61
N GLY A 39 17.12 24.06 5.16
CA GLY A 39 16.88 25.36 4.53
C GLY A 39 15.86 26.17 5.26
N CYS A 40 15.45 27.31 4.66
CA CYS A 40 14.43 28.21 5.19
C CYS A 40 13.05 27.99 4.59
N ARG A 41 12.98 27.54 3.34
CA ARG A 41 11.71 27.41 2.60
C ARG A 41 11.67 26.14 1.77
N LEU A 42 10.58 25.39 1.91
CA LEU A 42 10.25 24.23 1.11
C LEU A 42 8.79 24.31 0.68
N THR A 43 8.55 24.32 -0.61
CA THR A 43 7.21 24.17 -1.22
C THR A 43 7.21 22.95 -2.11
N LEU A 44 6.18 22.12 -2.02
CA LEU A 44 5.96 20.95 -2.86
C LEU A 44 4.83 21.22 -3.86
N THR A 45 5.02 20.83 -5.10
CA THR A 45 3.96 20.81 -6.11
C THR A 45 3.52 19.38 -6.32
N VAL A 46 2.25 19.10 -6.00
CA VAL A 46 1.62 17.78 -6.10
C VAL A 46 0.42 17.89 -7.03
N GLY A 47 0.27 16.92 -7.92
CA GLY A 47 -0.80 16.92 -8.88
C GLY A 47 -1.43 15.54 -9.08
N VAL A 48 -2.52 15.55 -9.83
CA VAL A 48 -3.16 14.34 -10.36
C VAL A 48 -2.56 14.03 -11.72
N ASP A 49 -2.42 12.75 -12.04
CA ASP A 49 -2.06 12.30 -13.39
C ASP A 49 -3.03 12.87 -14.44
N ALA A 50 -2.48 13.26 -15.59
CA ALA A 50 -3.26 13.80 -16.71
C ALA A 50 -4.31 12.81 -17.25
N ASP A 51 -4.00 11.51 -17.17
CA ASP A 51 -4.86 10.40 -17.59
C ASP A 51 -5.70 9.83 -16.44
N CYS A 52 -5.78 10.53 -15.30
CA CYS A 52 -6.53 10.06 -14.15
C CYS A 52 -7.94 9.64 -14.57
N HIS A 53 -8.26 8.36 -14.34
CA HIS A 53 -9.57 7.82 -14.62
C HIS A 53 -10.55 8.37 -13.59
N ASN A 54 -11.11 9.49 -13.93
CA ASN A 54 -12.05 10.24 -13.15
C ASN A 54 -13.35 10.31 -13.95
N ASP A 55 -14.33 9.55 -13.56
CA ASP A 55 -15.70 9.60 -14.11
C ASP A 55 -16.47 10.84 -13.63
N GLY A 56 -15.75 11.87 -13.19
CA GLY A 56 -16.28 13.09 -12.60
C GLY A 56 -16.54 12.99 -11.10
N LYS A 57 -16.16 11.87 -10.48
CA LYS A 57 -16.37 11.64 -9.05
C LYS A 57 -15.11 11.95 -8.26
N ARG A 58 -15.18 12.94 -7.39
CA ARG A 58 -14.12 13.28 -6.42
C ARG A 58 -13.64 12.08 -5.59
N CYS A 59 -14.53 11.11 -5.34
CA CYS A 59 -14.22 9.91 -4.57
C CYS A 59 -13.12 9.01 -5.18
N ASN A 60 -12.80 9.19 -6.46
CA ASN A 60 -11.75 8.43 -7.17
C ASN A 60 -10.42 9.19 -7.30
N MET A 61 -10.35 10.44 -6.86
CA MET A 61 -9.12 11.24 -6.89
C MET A 61 -8.11 10.77 -5.82
N PRO A 62 -6.79 10.92 -6.06
CA PRO A 62 -5.80 10.45 -5.11
C PRO A 62 -5.82 11.26 -3.82
N ARG A 63 -5.76 10.55 -2.70
CA ARG A 63 -5.59 11.15 -1.38
C ARG A 63 -4.13 11.05 -0.95
N ILE A 64 -3.60 12.14 -0.40
CA ILE A 64 -2.22 12.22 0.06
C ILE A 64 -2.11 12.73 1.49
N ALA A 65 -0.96 12.44 2.10
CA ALA A 65 -0.47 13.16 3.27
C ALA A 65 0.95 13.69 3.02
N VAL A 66 1.23 14.87 3.56
CA VAL A 66 2.57 15.42 3.73
C VAL A 66 2.84 15.55 5.21
N LEU A 67 3.97 14.99 5.65
CA LEU A 67 4.41 15.03 7.03
C LEU A 67 5.73 15.80 7.11
N CYS A 68 5.86 16.62 8.15
CA CYS A 68 7.09 17.27 8.55
C CYS A 68 7.39 16.87 10.01
N ASP A 69 8.56 16.25 10.24
CA ASP A 69 8.98 15.70 11.54
C ASP A 69 7.92 14.79 12.19
N GLY A 70 7.33 13.93 11.37
CA GLY A 70 6.28 12.99 11.77
C GLY A 70 4.89 13.60 11.98
N ARG A 71 4.72 14.92 11.88
CA ARG A 71 3.42 15.57 12.01
C ARG A 71 2.79 15.77 10.65
N ILE A 72 1.53 15.38 10.51
CA ILE A 72 0.76 15.62 9.30
C ILE A 72 0.46 17.12 9.17
N ILE A 73 0.98 17.74 8.13
CA ILE A 73 0.73 19.16 7.80
C ILE A 73 -0.26 19.31 6.64
N VAL A 74 -0.35 18.29 5.77
CA VAL A 74 -1.36 18.20 4.71
C VAL A 74 -1.95 16.81 4.71
N LYS A 75 -3.28 16.68 4.70
CA LYS A 75 -4.01 15.44 4.42
C LYS A 75 -5.26 15.81 3.64
N LYS A 76 -5.28 15.47 2.36
CA LYS A 76 -6.41 15.85 1.49
C LYS A 76 -6.47 14.98 0.22
N VAL A 77 -7.61 15.03 -0.43
CA VAL A 77 -7.77 14.59 -1.82
C VAL A 77 -7.20 15.68 -2.74
N VAL A 78 -6.35 15.29 -3.69
CA VAL A 78 -5.77 16.18 -4.69
C VAL A 78 -6.67 16.15 -5.92
N GLU A 79 -7.18 17.30 -6.33
CA GLU A 79 -8.15 17.44 -7.43
C GLU A 79 -7.54 18.13 -8.66
N GLU A 80 -6.51 18.95 -8.43
CA GLU A 80 -5.89 19.76 -9.46
C GLU A 80 -4.62 19.09 -10.02
N ARG A 81 -4.25 19.47 -11.23
CA ARG A 81 -3.00 19.00 -11.86
C ARG A 81 -1.74 19.49 -11.15
N ALA A 82 -1.85 20.58 -10.42
CA ALA A 82 -0.74 21.15 -9.66
C ALA A 82 -1.28 21.96 -8.47
N GLU A 83 -1.16 21.37 -7.29
CA GLU A 83 -1.44 22.04 -6.03
C GLU A 83 -0.13 22.30 -5.28
N ARG A 84 0.02 23.48 -4.73
CA ARG A 84 1.23 23.89 -4.02
C ARG A 84 0.99 23.84 -2.52
N PHE A 85 1.96 23.26 -1.80
CA PHE A 85 1.93 23.15 -0.35
C PHE A 85 3.22 23.71 0.24
N ASP A 86 3.11 24.76 1.03
CA ASP A 86 4.23 25.27 1.83
C ASP A 86 4.45 24.32 3.01
N VAL A 87 5.61 23.66 3.02
CA VAL A 87 5.96 22.62 4.00
C VAL A 87 6.82 23.20 5.11
N VAL A 88 7.80 24.03 4.76
CA VAL A 88 8.67 24.73 5.70
C VAL A 88 8.73 26.20 5.32
N SER A 89 8.60 27.09 6.33
CA SER A 89 8.82 28.53 6.21
C SER A 89 9.39 29.03 7.54
N SER A 90 10.69 29.40 7.55
CA SER A 90 11.42 29.87 8.73
C SER A 90 12.34 31.06 8.38
N ASP A 91 12.73 31.81 9.40
CA ASP A 91 13.62 32.98 9.26
C ASP A 91 15.12 32.57 9.19
N ALA A 92 15.44 31.34 9.61
CA ALA A 92 16.79 30.79 9.59
C ALA A 92 16.73 29.34 9.06
N PRO A 93 17.83 28.81 8.49
CA PRO A 93 17.88 27.43 8.05
C PRO A 93 17.60 26.45 9.19
N GLU A 94 16.64 25.55 8.98
CA GLU A 94 16.28 24.45 9.89
C GLU A 94 16.39 23.10 9.16
N THR A 95 16.55 22.04 9.92
CA THR A 95 16.61 20.68 9.37
C THR A 95 15.35 19.91 9.76
N HIS A 96 14.67 19.38 8.76
CA HIS A 96 13.40 18.65 8.91
C HIS A 96 13.44 17.32 8.15
N THR A 97 12.73 16.34 8.66
CA THR A 97 12.38 15.13 7.91
C THR A 97 11.02 15.32 7.26
N VAL A 98 10.98 15.21 5.94
CA VAL A 98 9.75 15.38 5.16
C VAL A 98 9.38 14.06 4.50
N ARG A 99 8.11 13.68 4.62
CA ARG A 99 7.53 12.50 3.98
C ARG A 99 6.29 12.88 3.19
N ILE A 100 6.18 12.38 1.98
CA ILE A 100 4.98 12.51 1.14
C ILE A 100 4.47 11.10 0.86
N VAL A 101 3.21 10.82 1.20
CA VAL A 101 2.61 9.49 1.06
C VAL A 101 1.27 9.57 0.35
N LYS A 102 1.04 8.65 -0.60
CA LYS A 102 -0.29 8.40 -1.16
C LYS A 102 -1.08 7.53 -0.19
N LEU A 103 -2.23 8.00 0.25
CA LEU A 103 -3.07 7.33 1.24
C LEU A 103 -4.05 6.35 0.60
N SER A 104 -4.55 6.65 -0.60
CA SER A 104 -5.50 5.83 -1.33
C SER A 104 -4.83 4.85 -2.29
N GLU A 105 -5.56 3.83 -2.72
CA GLU A 105 -5.07 2.81 -3.65
C GLU A 105 -4.79 3.32 -5.07
N GLY A 106 -4.07 2.52 -5.85
CA GLY A 106 -3.59 2.90 -7.18
C GLY A 106 -4.56 2.68 -8.33
N ALA A 107 -5.63 1.89 -8.12
CA ALA A 107 -6.52 1.49 -9.21
C ALA A 107 -7.14 2.69 -9.94
N PHE A 108 -7.66 3.66 -9.21
CA PHE A 108 -8.45 4.77 -9.76
C PHE A 108 -7.60 5.95 -10.21
N SER A 109 -6.52 6.27 -9.50
CA SER A 109 -5.74 7.48 -9.75
C SER A 109 -4.31 7.38 -9.26
N LEU A 110 -3.43 8.11 -9.93
CA LEU A 110 -2.05 8.31 -9.55
C LEU A 110 -1.87 9.72 -9.02
N ALA A 111 -0.94 9.88 -8.07
CA ALA A 111 -0.54 11.20 -7.60
C ALA A 111 0.91 11.46 -8.01
N GLU A 112 1.18 12.64 -8.53
CA GLU A 112 2.49 13.06 -9.02
C GLU A 112 3.12 14.10 -8.11
N VAL A 113 4.45 14.04 -7.93
CA VAL A 113 5.25 15.14 -7.39
C VAL A 113 6.29 15.50 -8.42
N SER A 114 6.19 16.70 -8.98
CA SER A 114 7.11 17.13 -10.03
C SER A 114 8.46 17.57 -9.46
N HIS A 115 8.46 18.39 -8.40
CA HIS A 115 9.68 18.93 -7.80
C HIS A 115 9.40 19.53 -6.43
N ALA A 116 10.47 19.76 -5.69
CA ALA A 116 10.50 20.62 -4.52
C ALA A 116 11.08 21.99 -4.91
N GLU A 117 10.39 23.07 -4.55
CA GLU A 117 10.93 24.43 -4.65
C GLU A 117 11.55 24.82 -3.32
N VAL A 118 12.83 25.20 -3.32
CA VAL A 118 13.59 25.49 -2.10
C VAL A 118 14.37 26.79 -2.25
N ASP A 119 14.80 27.38 -1.15
CA ASP A 119 15.72 28.52 -1.14
C ASP A 119 17.09 28.16 -1.68
N ASP A 120 17.90 29.14 -2.12
CA ASP A 120 19.13 28.90 -2.89
C ASP A 120 20.23 28.16 -2.12
N GLY A 121 20.27 28.27 -0.80
CA GLY A 121 21.21 27.55 0.08
C GLY A 121 20.71 26.19 0.56
N ALA A 122 19.46 25.82 0.26
CA ALA A 122 18.85 24.61 0.79
C ALA A 122 19.43 23.32 0.20
N VAL A 123 19.39 22.24 1.00
CA VAL A 123 19.83 20.89 0.65
C VAL A 123 18.69 19.91 0.88
N ILE A 124 18.55 18.95 -0.04
CA ILE A 124 17.69 17.77 0.11
C ILE A 124 18.59 16.52 0.02
N ALA A 125 18.41 15.58 0.94
CA ALA A 125 19.11 14.30 0.95
C ALA A 125 18.16 13.16 1.37
N PRO A 126 18.36 11.92 0.86
CA PRO A 126 17.53 10.79 1.26
C PRO A 126 17.69 10.51 2.77
N THR A 127 16.59 10.09 3.42
CA THR A 127 16.71 9.49 4.75
C THR A 127 17.42 8.14 4.68
N ALA A 128 18.02 7.71 5.80
CA ALA A 128 18.63 6.39 5.87
C ALA A 128 17.60 5.27 5.67
N GLU A 129 18.01 4.20 5.01
CA GLU A 129 17.23 2.97 4.96
C GLU A 129 17.14 2.34 6.36
N LYS A 130 15.99 1.77 6.67
CA LYS A 130 15.79 1.03 7.90
C LYS A 130 16.34 -0.40 7.77
N PRO A 131 16.79 -1.02 8.86
CA PRO A 131 17.42 -2.34 8.81
C PRO A 131 16.46 -3.45 8.42
N LEU A 132 15.16 -3.26 8.69
CA LEU A 132 14.10 -4.21 8.34
C LEU A 132 13.29 -3.64 7.17
N LYS A 133 13.01 -4.48 6.17
CA LYS A 133 12.15 -4.17 5.02
C LYS A 133 11.04 -5.21 4.93
N ILE A 134 9.80 -4.76 4.82
CA ILE A 134 8.62 -5.64 4.76
C ILE A 134 7.79 -5.29 3.52
N GLU A 135 7.52 -6.27 2.68
CA GLU A 135 6.49 -6.15 1.63
C GLU A 135 5.18 -6.75 2.14
N PHE A 136 4.08 -6.01 1.99
CA PHE A 136 2.74 -6.47 2.29
C PHE A 136 1.97 -6.63 0.99
N ILE A 137 1.45 -7.82 0.75
CA ILE A 137 0.63 -8.18 -0.41
C ILE A 137 -0.78 -8.46 0.09
N GLY A 138 -1.78 -7.74 -0.44
CA GLY A 138 -3.14 -7.90 0.08
C GLY A 138 -4.23 -7.18 -0.71
N ASP A 139 -5.36 -7.08 -0.09
CA ASP A 139 -6.59 -6.49 -0.62
C ASP A 139 -6.93 -5.14 0.03
N SER A 140 -8.22 -4.80 0.11
CA SER A 140 -8.75 -3.58 0.73
C SER A 140 -8.30 -3.39 2.18
N ILE A 141 -8.13 -4.47 2.94
CA ILE A 141 -7.67 -4.41 4.33
C ILE A 141 -6.24 -3.85 4.38
N THR A 142 -5.39 -4.25 3.44
CA THR A 142 -4.01 -3.74 3.33
C THR A 142 -3.96 -2.30 2.79
N CYS A 143 -4.91 -1.93 1.92
CA CYS A 143 -5.05 -0.54 1.45
C CYS A 143 -5.44 0.44 2.57
N GLY A 144 -6.08 -0.04 3.66
CA GLY A 144 -6.68 0.82 4.68
C GLY A 144 -8.01 1.41 4.20
N TYR A 145 -8.80 0.60 3.46
CA TYR A 145 -10.11 0.96 2.95
C TYR A 145 -11.03 1.43 4.06
N GLY A 146 -11.63 2.60 3.88
CA GLY A 146 -12.69 3.12 4.74
C GLY A 146 -12.30 3.43 6.19
N VAL A 147 -11.02 3.36 6.54
CA VAL A 147 -10.54 3.49 7.93
C VAL A 147 -10.76 4.88 8.53
N ASP A 148 -10.86 5.92 7.71
CA ASP A 148 -11.13 7.31 8.16
C ASP A 148 -12.64 7.65 8.18
N ASP A 149 -13.54 6.68 7.88
CA ASP A 149 -14.99 6.84 7.97
C ASP A 149 -15.58 5.75 8.86
N SER A 150 -16.15 6.14 10.01
CA SER A 150 -16.75 5.22 10.96
C SER A 150 -18.19 4.81 10.61
N ASN A 151 -18.75 5.30 9.52
CA ASN A 151 -20.07 4.87 9.06
C ASN A 151 -19.96 3.61 8.19
N MET A 152 -20.27 2.46 8.79
CA MET A 152 -20.21 1.16 8.11
C MET A 152 -21.18 1.02 6.92
N GLN A 153 -22.11 1.94 6.72
CA GLN A 153 -23.02 1.97 5.58
C GLN A 153 -22.50 2.82 4.41
N SER A 154 -21.40 3.54 4.60
CA SER A 154 -20.81 4.35 3.54
C SER A 154 -20.20 3.46 2.46
N GLU A 155 -20.38 3.87 1.21
CA GLU A 155 -19.72 3.26 0.06
C GLU A 155 -18.25 3.65 -0.04
N PHE A 156 -17.53 3.04 -0.99
CA PHE A 156 -16.13 3.35 -1.28
C PHE A 156 -15.90 4.84 -1.55
N SER A 157 -14.83 5.35 -0.96
CA SER A 157 -14.28 6.66 -1.27
C SER A 157 -12.78 6.70 -0.99
N CYS A 158 -12.00 7.20 -1.94
CA CYS A 158 -10.57 7.48 -1.69
C CYS A 158 -10.38 8.48 -0.53
N GLU A 159 -11.39 9.28 -0.20
CA GLU A 159 -11.37 10.21 0.92
C GLU A 159 -11.41 9.50 2.28
N ALA A 160 -12.03 8.32 2.34
CA ALA A 160 -12.09 7.49 3.55
C ALA A 160 -10.92 6.51 3.67
N GLU A 161 -10.15 6.30 2.59
CA GLU A 161 -9.02 5.39 2.54
C GLU A 161 -7.76 6.00 3.16
N ASN A 162 -7.04 5.23 4.00
CA ASN A 162 -5.82 5.72 4.63
C ASN A 162 -4.82 4.58 4.91
N ALA A 163 -3.92 4.36 3.97
CA ALA A 163 -2.89 3.34 4.08
C ALA A 163 -2.01 3.46 5.33
N MET A 164 -1.75 4.68 5.82
CA MET A 164 -0.94 4.89 7.03
C MET A 164 -1.59 4.33 8.31
N LYS A 165 -2.92 4.13 8.30
CA LYS A 165 -3.68 3.55 9.41
C LYS A 165 -3.93 2.04 9.23
N SER A 166 -3.53 1.46 8.09
CA SER A 166 -3.67 0.02 7.88
C SER A 166 -2.78 -0.78 8.83
N TYR A 167 -3.19 -2.01 9.15
CA TYR A 167 -2.39 -2.93 9.96
C TYR A 167 -0.94 -3.07 9.46
N ALA A 168 -0.76 -2.99 8.15
CA ALA A 168 0.54 -3.11 7.50
C ALA A 168 1.47 -1.94 7.86
N CYS A 169 0.99 -0.70 7.73
CA CYS A 169 1.78 0.47 8.12
C CYS A 169 1.98 0.56 9.63
N VAL A 170 0.97 0.19 10.43
CA VAL A 170 1.10 0.11 11.90
C VAL A 170 2.20 -0.90 12.29
N ALA A 171 2.18 -2.11 11.72
CA ALA A 171 3.21 -3.11 12.00
C ALA A 171 4.60 -2.63 11.56
N ALA A 172 4.73 -2.02 10.37
CA ALA A 172 5.99 -1.48 9.87
C ALA A 172 6.55 -0.38 10.79
N GLU A 173 5.70 0.50 11.31
CA GLU A 173 6.09 1.55 12.25
C GLU A 173 6.59 0.97 13.58
N LEU A 174 5.84 0.04 14.17
CA LEU A 174 6.20 -0.65 15.43
C LEU A 174 7.50 -1.47 15.31
N LEU A 175 7.82 -1.95 14.11
CA LEU A 175 9.03 -2.71 13.81
C LEU A 175 10.20 -1.82 13.35
N VAL A 176 9.99 -0.52 13.22
CA VAL A 176 10.97 0.41 12.64
C VAL A 176 11.44 -0.11 11.26
N ALA A 177 10.50 -0.51 10.42
CA ALA A 177 10.76 -1.10 9.11
C ALA A 177 10.44 -0.12 7.96
N ASP A 178 11.21 -0.20 6.86
CA ASP A 178 10.75 0.30 5.57
C ASP A 178 9.70 -0.67 4.99
N TYR A 179 8.74 -0.14 4.25
CA TYR A 179 7.63 -0.96 3.77
C TYR A 179 7.32 -0.74 2.29
N SER A 180 6.70 -1.76 1.70
CA SER A 180 6.07 -1.71 0.38
C SER A 180 4.69 -2.35 0.48
N LEU A 181 3.64 -1.66 0.05
CA LEU A 181 2.30 -2.23 -0.04
C LEU A 181 2.00 -2.57 -1.51
N PHE A 182 1.64 -3.82 -1.77
CA PHE A 182 1.11 -4.28 -3.05
C PHE A 182 -0.31 -4.77 -2.85
N SER A 183 -1.28 -3.85 -2.93
CA SER A 183 -2.65 -4.13 -2.53
C SER A 183 -3.67 -3.39 -3.39
N TYR A 184 -4.84 -4.03 -3.57
CA TYR A 184 -5.98 -3.51 -4.31
C TYR A 184 -7.28 -4.00 -3.68
N SER A 185 -8.23 -3.07 -3.48
CA SER A 185 -9.57 -3.40 -2.96
C SER A 185 -10.32 -4.30 -3.93
N GLY A 186 -10.99 -5.30 -3.39
CA GLY A 186 -11.78 -6.25 -4.19
C GLY A 186 -10.97 -7.39 -4.84
N TYR A 187 -9.63 -7.36 -4.82
CA TYR A 187 -8.80 -8.36 -5.50
C TYR A 187 -8.66 -9.66 -4.70
N GLY A 188 -8.67 -10.79 -5.40
CA GLY A 188 -8.40 -12.13 -4.86
C GLY A 188 -7.38 -12.91 -5.67
N LEU A 189 -7.29 -14.20 -5.42
CA LEU A 189 -6.42 -15.17 -6.10
C LEU A 189 -7.11 -15.84 -7.29
N ILE A 190 -8.34 -16.36 -7.07
CA ILE A 190 -9.16 -17.04 -8.08
C ILE A 190 -10.38 -16.22 -8.48
N SER A 191 -10.86 -15.36 -7.59
CA SER A 191 -11.97 -14.45 -7.83
C SER A 191 -11.77 -13.16 -7.04
N GLY A 192 -11.98 -12.02 -7.67
CA GLY A 192 -12.26 -10.80 -6.95
C GLY A 192 -13.58 -10.90 -6.18
N TYR A 193 -13.95 -9.82 -5.46
CA TYR A 193 -15.20 -9.77 -4.71
C TYR A 193 -16.42 -10.11 -5.59
N SER A 194 -17.28 -10.95 -5.08
CA SER A 194 -18.51 -11.42 -5.72
C SER A 194 -19.67 -11.31 -4.73
N ALA A 195 -20.68 -10.51 -5.06
CA ALA A 195 -21.87 -10.35 -4.23
C ALA A 195 -22.96 -11.39 -4.55
N ASP A 196 -22.91 -11.99 -5.72
CA ASP A 196 -23.96 -12.87 -6.29
C ASP A 196 -23.48 -14.30 -6.59
N GLY A 197 -22.22 -14.59 -6.29
CA GLY A 197 -21.58 -15.88 -6.58
C GLY A 197 -21.02 -16.01 -8.01
N GLU A 198 -21.13 -14.97 -8.83
CA GLU A 198 -20.47 -14.97 -10.14
C GLU A 198 -18.98 -14.71 -10.00
N ARG A 199 -18.16 -15.48 -10.74
CA ARG A 199 -16.70 -15.36 -10.64
C ARG A 199 -16.18 -14.04 -11.24
N ASN A 200 -15.53 -13.23 -10.43
CA ASN A 200 -14.86 -12.00 -10.87
C ASN A 200 -13.41 -12.31 -11.28
N THR A 201 -13.19 -12.55 -12.57
CA THR A 201 -11.85 -12.86 -13.12
C THR A 201 -11.03 -11.64 -13.50
N ARG A 202 -11.53 -10.41 -13.29
CA ARG A 202 -10.83 -9.15 -13.62
C ARG A 202 -9.88 -8.74 -12.51
N GLU A 203 -10.27 -8.98 -11.26
CA GLU A 203 -9.59 -8.53 -10.06
C GLU A 203 -8.78 -9.67 -9.43
N ILE A 204 -7.76 -10.15 -10.18
CA ILE A 204 -6.87 -11.25 -9.81
C ILE A 204 -5.47 -10.68 -9.55
N LEU A 205 -5.09 -10.67 -8.26
CA LEU A 205 -3.87 -10.00 -7.80
C LEU A 205 -2.57 -10.65 -8.34
N PRO A 206 -2.39 -11.98 -8.36
CA PRO A 206 -1.19 -12.63 -8.86
C PRO A 206 -0.77 -12.17 -10.27
N ARG A 207 -1.74 -11.86 -11.13
CA ARG A 207 -1.49 -11.38 -12.51
C ARG A 207 -0.79 -10.01 -12.57
N ARG A 208 -0.76 -9.28 -11.45
CA ARG A 208 -0.22 -7.92 -11.36
C ARG A 208 1.10 -7.85 -10.59
N TYR A 209 1.46 -8.91 -9.86
CA TYR A 209 2.54 -8.85 -8.88
C TYR A 209 3.93 -8.58 -9.48
N GLU A 210 4.21 -9.11 -10.66
CA GLU A 210 5.51 -8.92 -11.34
C GLU A 210 5.60 -7.59 -12.12
N SER A 211 4.59 -6.70 -12.00
CA SER A 211 4.58 -5.38 -12.61
C SER A 211 4.63 -4.25 -11.56
N CYS A 212 4.72 -3.01 -12.03
CA CYS A 212 4.63 -1.82 -11.17
C CYS A 212 3.27 -1.65 -10.51
N GLY A 213 2.28 -2.48 -10.88
CA GLY A 213 0.94 -2.50 -10.33
C GLY A 213 -0.13 -2.40 -11.40
N PHE A 214 -1.30 -1.92 -11.00
CA PHE A 214 -2.45 -1.70 -11.87
C PHE A 214 -3.02 -0.29 -11.64
N SER A 215 -3.43 0.37 -12.71
CA SER A 215 -4.26 1.57 -12.66
C SER A 215 -5.09 1.67 -13.92
N TYR A 216 -6.26 2.28 -13.82
CA TYR A 216 -7.03 2.72 -14.99
C TYR A 216 -6.30 3.86 -15.71
N SER A 217 -5.53 4.66 -15.00
CA SER A 217 -4.62 5.67 -15.54
C SER A 217 -3.42 5.04 -16.26
N SER A 218 -2.69 5.85 -17.01
CA SER A 218 -1.41 5.49 -17.64
C SER A 218 -0.31 6.45 -17.23
N VAL A 219 0.94 6.01 -17.39
CA VAL A 219 2.14 6.83 -17.24
C VAL A 219 2.75 6.99 -18.62
N ASP A 220 2.68 8.20 -19.18
CA ASP A 220 3.18 8.50 -20.53
C ASP A 220 2.62 7.54 -21.58
N GLY A 221 1.30 7.25 -21.51
CA GLY A 221 0.61 6.32 -22.40
C GLY A 221 0.87 4.83 -22.11
N THR A 222 1.73 4.49 -21.13
CA THR A 222 2.02 3.10 -20.72
C THR A 222 1.21 2.72 -19.49
N LYS A 223 0.52 1.59 -19.52
CA LYS A 223 -0.20 1.09 -18.34
C LYS A 223 0.77 0.52 -17.31
N LEU A 224 0.50 0.70 -16.00
CA LEU A 224 1.36 0.20 -14.91
C LEU A 224 1.57 -1.31 -14.97
N GLN A 225 0.55 -2.05 -15.37
CA GLN A 225 0.61 -3.51 -15.52
C GLN A 225 1.53 -3.98 -16.65
N ASP A 226 1.90 -3.10 -17.58
CA ASP A 226 2.81 -3.39 -18.69
C ASP A 226 4.26 -2.97 -18.38
N ILE A 227 4.50 -2.37 -17.22
CA ILE A 227 5.83 -1.99 -16.73
C ILE A 227 6.30 -3.06 -15.75
N PRO A 228 7.33 -3.87 -16.08
CA PRO A 228 7.88 -4.84 -15.15
C PRO A 228 8.40 -4.16 -13.87
N TRP A 229 8.17 -4.80 -12.71
CA TRP A 229 8.77 -4.35 -11.46
C TRP A 229 10.19 -4.90 -11.32
N ASP A 230 11.13 -4.03 -10.97
CA ASP A 230 12.48 -4.43 -10.60
C ASP A 230 12.53 -4.79 -9.10
N PHE A 231 12.47 -6.09 -8.80
CA PHE A 231 12.52 -6.59 -7.41
C PHE A 231 13.84 -6.27 -6.68
N SER A 232 14.90 -5.86 -7.39
CA SER A 232 16.12 -5.38 -6.74
C SER A 232 15.99 -3.98 -6.14
N ALA A 233 14.96 -3.21 -6.56
CA ALA A 233 14.69 -1.87 -6.04
C ALA A 233 14.17 -1.88 -4.59
N PHE A 234 13.54 -2.97 -4.17
CA PHE A 234 13.11 -3.20 -2.79
C PHE A 234 13.22 -4.69 -2.46
N VAL A 235 14.24 -5.06 -1.68
CA VAL A 235 14.51 -6.45 -1.28
C VAL A 235 14.02 -6.66 0.15
N PRO A 236 12.82 -7.25 0.38
CA PRO A 236 12.26 -7.42 1.70
C PRO A 236 12.95 -8.53 2.49
N ASN A 237 13.06 -8.34 3.82
CA ASN A 237 13.39 -9.40 4.77
C ASN A 237 12.17 -10.29 5.05
N VAL A 238 10.99 -9.69 5.04
CA VAL A 238 9.71 -10.34 5.29
C VAL A 238 8.72 -9.96 4.20
N VAL A 239 7.96 -10.92 3.71
CA VAL A 239 6.77 -10.72 2.87
C VAL A 239 5.56 -11.20 3.64
N VAL A 240 4.55 -10.33 3.81
CA VAL A 240 3.27 -10.67 4.43
C VAL A 240 2.22 -10.77 3.34
N LEU A 241 1.64 -11.96 3.15
CA LEU A 241 0.55 -12.20 2.20
C LEU A 241 -0.77 -12.32 2.95
N ASN A 242 -1.67 -11.37 2.76
CA ASN A 242 -3.00 -11.35 3.38
C ASN A 242 -4.08 -11.30 2.28
N LEU A 243 -4.42 -12.46 1.74
CA LEU A 243 -5.41 -12.65 0.68
C LEU A 243 -6.29 -13.86 0.96
N GLY A 244 -7.52 -13.80 0.44
CA GLY A 244 -8.54 -14.84 0.58
C GLY A 244 -9.90 -14.28 0.99
N THR A 245 -9.97 -13.04 1.46
CA THR A 245 -11.23 -12.40 1.86
C THR A 245 -12.20 -12.27 0.68
N ASN A 246 -11.70 -11.80 -0.47
CA ASN A 246 -12.51 -11.65 -1.67
C ASN A 246 -12.82 -13.01 -2.33
N ASP A 247 -11.85 -13.92 -2.36
CA ASP A 247 -12.08 -15.29 -2.84
C ASP A 247 -13.19 -15.99 -2.04
N ASN A 248 -13.24 -15.75 -0.72
CA ASN A 248 -14.26 -16.31 0.15
C ASN A 248 -15.67 -15.92 -0.28
N SER A 249 -15.88 -14.70 -0.77
CA SER A 249 -17.18 -14.23 -1.25
C SER A 249 -17.72 -15.09 -2.42
N PHE A 250 -16.82 -15.57 -3.29
CA PHE A 250 -17.16 -16.52 -4.35
C PHE A 250 -17.26 -17.97 -3.83
N CYS A 251 -16.29 -18.42 -3.01
CA CYS A 251 -16.22 -19.78 -2.52
C CYS A 251 -17.40 -20.17 -1.62
N THR A 252 -18.04 -19.23 -0.94
CA THR A 252 -19.24 -19.50 -0.12
C THR A 252 -20.43 -19.96 -0.95
N PHE A 253 -20.51 -19.58 -2.23
CA PHE A 253 -21.49 -20.11 -3.19
C PHE A 253 -21.02 -21.40 -3.87
N HIS A 254 -19.71 -21.65 -3.90
CA HIS A 254 -19.04 -22.71 -4.64
C HIS A 254 -17.98 -23.40 -3.77
N ASN A 255 -18.40 -24.21 -2.80
CA ASN A 255 -17.49 -24.80 -1.79
C ASN A 255 -16.35 -25.64 -2.42
N GLU A 256 -16.56 -26.22 -3.59
CA GLU A 256 -15.52 -26.94 -4.34
C GLU A 256 -14.38 -26.02 -4.80
N ALA A 257 -14.63 -24.72 -4.98
CA ALA A 257 -13.65 -23.75 -5.41
C ALA A 257 -12.53 -23.48 -4.37
N TYR A 258 -12.74 -23.84 -3.09
CA TYR A 258 -11.67 -23.75 -2.10
C TYR A 258 -10.46 -24.63 -2.44
N ARG A 259 -10.63 -25.72 -3.20
CA ARG A 259 -9.48 -26.52 -3.67
C ARG A 259 -8.68 -25.77 -4.72
N GLU A 260 -9.37 -25.12 -5.65
CA GLU A 260 -8.72 -24.23 -6.64
C GLU A 260 -8.00 -23.08 -5.95
N PHE A 261 -8.64 -22.46 -4.94
CA PHE A 261 -8.01 -21.43 -4.11
C PHE A 261 -6.70 -21.94 -3.46
N GLU A 262 -6.70 -23.13 -2.86
CA GLU A 262 -5.48 -23.74 -2.28
C GLU A 262 -4.38 -23.92 -3.32
N ASP A 263 -4.72 -24.43 -4.53
CA ASP A 263 -3.75 -24.67 -5.60
C ASP A 263 -3.18 -23.33 -6.15
N GLU A 264 -4.01 -22.33 -6.33
CA GLU A 264 -3.56 -21.00 -6.77
C GLU A 264 -2.77 -20.26 -5.69
N TYR A 265 -3.14 -20.44 -4.41
CA TYR A 265 -2.37 -19.91 -3.29
C TYR A 265 -0.95 -20.48 -3.29
N LEU A 266 -0.82 -21.81 -3.44
CA LEU A 266 0.46 -22.49 -3.56
C LEU A 266 1.26 -22.01 -4.79
N SER A 267 0.57 -21.81 -5.92
CA SER A 267 1.19 -21.31 -7.15
C SER A 267 1.72 -19.89 -6.95
N PHE A 268 0.96 -19.04 -6.29
CA PHE A 268 1.38 -17.66 -6.01
C PHE A 268 2.52 -17.60 -4.99
N LEU A 269 2.53 -18.45 -3.98
CA LEU A 269 3.68 -18.58 -3.05
C LEU A 269 4.98 -18.89 -3.78
N ARG A 270 4.95 -19.75 -4.81
CA ARG A 270 6.12 -20.03 -5.65
C ARG A 270 6.59 -18.81 -6.43
N VAL A 271 5.66 -18.00 -6.93
CA VAL A 271 6.00 -16.71 -7.60
C VAL A 271 6.65 -15.76 -6.61
N ILE A 272 6.04 -15.55 -5.42
CA ILE A 272 6.58 -14.68 -4.38
C ILE A 272 7.99 -15.12 -3.98
N ARG A 273 8.21 -16.43 -3.76
CA ARG A 273 9.51 -16.99 -3.41
C ARG A 273 10.55 -16.78 -4.51
N ARG A 274 10.18 -16.96 -5.78
CA ARG A 274 11.07 -16.69 -6.92
C ARG A 274 11.48 -15.21 -6.96
N CYS A 275 10.56 -14.29 -6.70
CA CYS A 275 10.81 -12.86 -6.71
C CYS A 275 11.58 -12.38 -5.46
N ASN A 276 11.40 -13.07 -4.32
CA ASN A 276 11.99 -12.72 -3.02
C ASN A 276 12.69 -13.95 -2.41
N PRO A 277 13.83 -14.39 -2.97
CA PRO A 277 14.43 -15.67 -2.64
C PRO A 277 14.88 -15.81 -1.18
N ASN A 278 15.17 -14.70 -0.51
CA ASN A 278 15.70 -14.69 0.86
C ASN A 278 14.68 -14.28 1.93
N ALA A 279 13.51 -13.80 1.56
CA ALA A 279 12.51 -13.31 2.50
C ALA A 279 11.89 -14.46 3.33
N HIS A 280 11.53 -14.17 4.59
CA HIS A 280 10.54 -14.98 5.29
C HIS A 280 9.14 -14.60 4.79
N ILE A 281 8.33 -15.58 4.36
CA ILE A 281 6.96 -15.34 3.87
C ILE A 281 5.98 -15.68 5.00
N ILE A 282 5.15 -14.73 5.37
CA ILE A 282 4.07 -14.91 6.35
C ILE A 282 2.75 -14.96 5.58
N CYS A 283 2.16 -16.12 5.50
CA CYS A 283 0.82 -16.31 4.97
C CYS A 283 -0.18 -15.97 6.07
N SER A 284 -0.93 -14.88 5.93
CA SER A 284 -1.83 -14.41 6.97
C SER A 284 -3.27 -14.29 6.48
N LEU A 285 -4.20 -14.49 7.40
CA LEU A 285 -5.62 -14.22 7.23
C LEU A 285 -6.26 -14.01 8.59
N GLY A 286 -7.43 -13.45 8.61
CA GLY A 286 -8.16 -13.10 9.81
C GLY A 286 -8.75 -11.71 9.65
N ILE A 287 -8.71 -10.85 10.65
CA ILE A 287 -9.30 -9.51 10.68
C ILE A 287 -10.79 -9.54 10.32
N MET A 288 -11.17 -9.80 9.06
CA MET A 288 -12.60 -9.87 8.66
C MET A 288 -13.18 -11.27 8.72
N LEU A 289 -12.43 -12.32 8.33
CA LEU A 289 -12.90 -13.71 8.24
C LEU A 289 -11.75 -14.70 8.27
N THR A 290 -12.05 -15.99 8.46
CA THR A 290 -11.03 -17.06 8.62
C THR A 290 -11.33 -18.33 7.82
N GLU A 291 -12.42 -18.40 7.08
CA GLU A 291 -12.85 -19.60 6.38
C GLU A 291 -11.81 -20.17 5.40
N PRO A 292 -11.05 -19.35 4.63
CA PRO A 292 -9.99 -19.87 3.75
C PRO A 292 -8.73 -20.35 4.47
N LEU A 293 -8.57 -20.05 5.78
CA LEU A 293 -7.32 -20.33 6.50
C LEU A 293 -6.86 -21.79 6.45
N PRO A 294 -7.73 -22.81 6.58
CA PRO A 294 -7.31 -24.21 6.46
C PRO A 294 -6.68 -24.56 5.11
N TYR A 295 -7.13 -23.91 4.05
CA TYR A 295 -6.60 -24.11 2.68
C TYR A 295 -5.25 -23.41 2.52
N ILE A 296 -5.06 -22.25 3.15
CA ILE A 296 -3.77 -21.56 3.23
C ILE A 296 -2.75 -22.44 3.98
N GLU A 297 -3.13 -23.01 5.13
CA GLU A 297 -2.28 -23.93 5.91
C GLU A 297 -1.88 -25.16 5.09
N ASN A 298 -2.81 -25.71 4.30
CA ASN A 298 -2.52 -26.83 3.41
C ASN A 298 -1.54 -26.43 2.30
N ALA A 299 -1.74 -25.27 1.65
CA ALA A 299 -0.84 -24.76 0.62
C ALA A 299 0.58 -24.57 1.16
N VAL A 300 0.73 -23.99 2.36
CA VAL A 300 2.04 -23.81 3.03
C VAL A 300 2.68 -25.16 3.32
N ARG A 301 1.93 -26.13 3.85
CA ARG A 301 2.44 -27.48 4.11
C ARG A 301 2.90 -28.19 2.82
N ARG A 302 2.15 -28.05 1.73
CA ARG A 302 2.49 -28.59 0.40
C ARG A 302 3.71 -27.92 -0.22
N LEU A 303 3.95 -26.64 0.08
CA LEU A 303 5.15 -25.94 -0.37
C LEU A 303 6.41 -26.50 0.27
N GLY A 304 6.37 -26.82 1.57
CA GLY A 304 7.48 -27.44 2.31
C GLY A 304 8.71 -26.53 2.42
N ASP A 305 8.51 -25.22 2.55
CA ASP A 305 9.57 -24.22 2.69
C ASP A 305 9.65 -23.75 4.14
N ASP A 306 10.78 -23.99 4.82
CA ASP A 306 11.00 -23.67 6.23
C ASP A 306 10.96 -22.15 6.54
N ARG A 307 11.06 -21.31 5.53
CA ARG A 307 10.92 -19.84 5.64
C ARG A 307 9.55 -19.35 5.22
N VAL A 308 8.54 -20.21 5.35
CA VAL A 308 7.13 -19.85 5.16
C VAL A 308 6.35 -20.25 6.39
N SER A 309 5.61 -19.33 6.94
CA SER A 309 4.79 -19.57 8.14
C SER A 309 3.36 -19.06 7.93
N VAL A 310 2.44 -19.53 8.79
CA VAL A 310 1.05 -19.06 8.79
C VAL A 310 0.81 -18.23 10.04
N PHE A 311 0.11 -17.12 9.87
CA PHE A 311 -0.29 -16.23 10.96
C PHE A 311 -1.79 -15.92 10.88
N ARG A 312 -2.49 -16.06 11.99
CA ARG A 312 -3.91 -15.76 12.11
C ARG A 312 -4.12 -14.51 12.97
N TYR A 313 -4.79 -13.51 12.40
CA TYR A 313 -5.23 -12.34 13.16
C TYR A 313 -6.46 -12.65 14.03
N THR A 314 -6.63 -11.87 15.08
CA THR A 314 -7.91 -11.83 15.81
C THR A 314 -8.98 -11.20 14.92
N THR A 315 -10.08 -11.95 14.69
CA THR A 315 -11.18 -11.48 13.85
C THR A 315 -11.92 -10.31 14.51
N GLN A 316 -12.38 -9.36 13.69
CA GLN A 316 -13.24 -8.28 14.16
C GLN A 316 -14.61 -8.82 14.60
N ASP A 317 -15.11 -8.27 15.69
CA ASP A 317 -16.39 -8.64 16.30
C ASP A 317 -17.32 -7.44 16.53
N GLY A 318 -16.91 -6.27 16.05
CA GLY A 318 -17.62 -5.00 16.20
C GLY A 318 -17.35 -4.26 17.51
N LEU A 319 -16.65 -4.85 18.49
CA LEU A 319 -16.35 -4.18 19.77
C LEU A 319 -15.43 -2.94 19.56
N LEU A 320 -14.57 -2.97 18.55
CA LEU A 320 -13.71 -1.86 18.17
C LEU A 320 -14.33 -0.98 17.05
N GLY A 321 -15.62 -1.19 16.74
CA GLY A 321 -16.30 -0.51 15.63
C GLY A 321 -15.88 -1.04 14.26
N PHE A 322 -16.41 -0.39 13.21
CA PHE A 322 -16.10 -0.67 11.81
C PHE A 322 -15.73 0.63 11.10
N GLY A 323 -14.96 0.52 10.05
CA GLY A 323 -14.81 1.51 9.00
C GLY A 323 -15.95 1.41 7.98
N SER A 324 -15.89 2.19 6.88
CA SER A 324 -16.91 2.15 5.84
C SER A 324 -17.00 0.75 5.22
N ASN A 325 -18.21 0.42 4.78
CA ASN A 325 -18.53 -0.86 4.14
C ASN A 325 -18.05 -2.09 4.95
N TRP A 326 -18.24 -2.05 6.28
CA TRP A 326 -17.89 -3.12 7.23
C TRP A 326 -16.40 -3.49 7.28
N HIS A 327 -15.52 -2.65 6.74
CA HIS A 327 -14.08 -2.85 6.83
C HIS A 327 -13.56 -2.60 8.26
N PRO A 328 -12.33 -3.01 8.56
CA PRO A 328 -11.76 -2.81 9.88
C PRO A 328 -11.67 -1.33 10.25
N SER A 329 -12.06 -0.98 11.47
CA SER A 329 -11.84 0.34 12.05
C SER A 329 -10.34 0.62 12.27
N GLU A 330 -9.98 1.86 12.56
CA GLU A 330 -8.61 2.24 12.96
C GLU A 330 -8.13 1.43 14.16
N ASP A 331 -8.98 1.20 15.16
CA ASP A 331 -8.63 0.42 16.37
C ASP A 331 -8.42 -1.07 16.03
N THR A 332 -9.22 -1.62 15.12
CA THR A 332 -9.04 -3.00 14.64
C THR A 332 -7.73 -3.12 13.85
N HIS A 333 -7.42 -2.18 12.99
CA HIS A 333 -6.14 -2.13 12.26
C HIS A 333 -4.94 -2.02 13.21
N ARG A 334 -5.04 -1.16 14.24
CA ARG A 334 -3.99 -1.01 15.25
C ARG A 334 -3.74 -2.33 15.98
N ARG A 335 -4.78 -2.99 16.48
CA ARG A 335 -4.68 -4.31 17.10
C ARG A 335 -4.00 -5.33 16.19
N ALA A 336 -4.46 -5.44 14.95
CA ALA A 336 -3.89 -6.38 13.98
C ALA A 336 -2.42 -6.07 13.65
N GLY A 337 -2.05 -4.79 13.58
CA GLY A 337 -0.67 -4.35 13.40
C GLY A 337 0.23 -4.70 14.60
N GLU A 338 -0.27 -4.56 15.82
CA GLU A 338 0.42 -4.96 17.05
C GLU A 338 0.62 -6.48 17.11
N GLU A 339 -0.41 -7.27 16.78
CA GLU A 339 -0.35 -8.74 16.70
C GLU A 339 0.70 -9.20 15.68
N LEU A 340 0.68 -8.62 14.48
CA LEU A 340 1.66 -8.95 13.44
C LEU A 340 3.08 -8.54 13.83
N ALA A 341 3.26 -7.35 14.41
CA ALA A 341 4.58 -6.90 14.85
C ALA A 341 5.16 -7.80 15.93
N ALA A 342 4.33 -8.28 16.87
CA ALA A 342 4.75 -9.25 17.90
C ALA A 342 5.17 -10.59 17.25
N TYR A 343 4.39 -11.07 16.27
CA TYR A 343 4.72 -12.30 15.55
C TYR A 343 6.03 -12.16 14.74
N VAL A 344 6.21 -11.09 13.99
CA VAL A 344 7.45 -10.84 13.24
C VAL A 344 8.67 -10.83 14.14
N ARG A 345 8.61 -10.18 15.32
CA ARG A 345 9.72 -10.20 16.30
C ARG A 345 10.02 -11.60 16.84
N SER A 346 9.07 -12.52 16.83
CA SER A 346 9.26 -13.88 17.32
C SER A 346 9.96 -14.81 16.34
N ILE A 347 10.00 -14.43 15.05
CA ILE A 347 10.56 -15.26 13.98
C ILE A 347 11.86 -14.69 13.37
N LEU A 348 12.23 -13.44 13.68
CA LEU A 348 13.49 -12.80 13.31
C LEU A 348 14.53 -12.89 14.42
#